data_ae08d19d71f46b199a988404c10f1bf7
#
_entry.id   ae08d19d71f46b199a988404c10f1bf7
#
_cell.length_a   1.000
_cell.length_b   1.000
_cell.length_c   1.000
_cell.angle_alpha   90.00
_cell.angle_beta   90.00
_cell.angle_gamma   90.00
#
_symmetry.space_group_name_H-M   'P 1'
#
loop_
_entity.id
_entity.type
_entity.pdbx_description
1 polymer ?
#
loop_
_entity_poly.entity_id
_entity_poly.type
_entity_poly.pdbx_seq_one_letter_code
_entity_poly.pdbx_strand_id
1 'polypeptide(L)'
;MCGKTKNSALITALAFHYQVLVGLDKCFKLKEGESIFFEKDGDVSLVGQNDSSSLQMEIKNYSDSLTDNHLNFWKTLKNWLQPEFNQAKYGYLILHTTQPFGVSSTLKNWNTIDIEERLELIRKICSKN
;
A
#
# COMPACT_ATOMS: atom_id res chain seq x y z
N MET A 1 -31.97 -5.63 4.15
CA MET A 1 -31.16 -4.43 4.43
C MET A 1 -30.27 -4.57 5.67
N CYS A 2 -30.61 -5.38 6.62
CA CYS A 2 -29.78 -5.62 7.81
C CYS A 2 -28.48 -6.44 7.58
N GLY A 3 -28.32 -7.08 6.43
CA GLY A 3 -27.14 -7.93 6.17
C GLY A 3 -25.84 -7.20 5.81
N LYS A 4 -25.91 -5.97 5.29
CA LYS A 4 -24.73 -5.24 4.85
C LYS A 4 -23.85 -4.70 5.98
N THR A 5 -24.43 -4.37 7.11
CA THR A 5 -23.69 -3.79 8.25
C THR A 5 -22.88 -4.83 9.02
N LYS A 6 -23.37 -6.03 9.19
CA LYS A 6 -22.64 -7.12 9.87
C LYS A 6 -21.43 -7.59 9.07
N ASN A 7 -21.58 -7.72 7.75
CA ASN A 7 -20.47 -8.09 6.88
C ASN A 7 -19.40 -7.00 6.79
N SER A 8 -19.77 -5.73 6.87
CA SER A 8 -18.83 -4.61 6.85
C SER A 8 -17.90 -4.60 8.07
N ALA A 9 -18.43 -4.85 9.27
CA ALA A 9 -17.62 -4.92 10.49
C ALA A 9 -16.66 -6.10 10.46
N LEU A 10 -17.08 -7.26 9.96
CA LEU A 10 -16.22 -8.43 9.81
C LEU A 10 -15.09 -8.17 8.81
N ILE A 11 -15.39 -7.58 7.66
CA ILE A 11 -14.40 -7.25 6.64
C ILE A 11 -13.36 -6.26 7.19
N THR A 12 -13.80 -5.25 7.94
CA THR A 12 -12.90 -4.30 8.60
C THR A 12 -12.00 -5.00 9.63
N ALA A 13 -12.57 -5.87 10.45
CA ALA A 13 -11.80 -6.64 11.44
C ALA A 13 -10.75 -7.54 10.77
N LEU A 14 -11.12 -8.22 9.69
CA LEU A 14 -10.20 -9.08 8.93
C LEU A 14 -9.08 -8.26 8.26
N ALA A 15 -9.39 -7.07 7.74
CA ALA A 15 -8.39 -6.17 7.18
C ALA A 15 -7.36 -5.73 8.23
N PHE A 16 -7.80 -5.36 9.42
CA PHE A 16 -6.93 -5.05 10.55
C PHE A 16 -6.09 -6.24 10.98
N HIS A 17 -6.68 -7.41 11.07
CA HIS A 17 -5.98 -8.64 11.42
C HIS A 17 -4.87 -8.95 10.42
N TYR A 18 -5.15 -8.84 9.13
CA TYR A 18 -4.18 -9.04 8.06
C TYR A 18 -3.02 -8.02 8.15
N GLN A 19 -3.33 -6.75 8.40
CA GLN A 19 -2.33 -5.70 8.62
C GLN A 19 -1.38 -6.07 9.77
N VAL A 20 -1.91 -6.54 10.89
CA VAL A 20 -1.10 -6.99 12.04
C VAL A 20 -0.20 -8.15 11.64
N LEU A 21 -0.71 -9.13 10.91
CA LEU A 21 0.08 -10.27 10.45
C LEU A 21 1.24 -9.86 9.53
N VAL A 22 1.00 -8.93 8.60
CA VAL A 22 2.06 -8.37 7.73
C VAL A 22 3.10 -7.64 8.56
N GLY A 23 2.67 -6.82 9.52
CA GLY A 23 3.57 -6.12 10.42
C GLY A 23 4.41 -7.07 11.29
N LEU A 24 3.80 -8.14 11.81
CA LEU A 24 4.51 -9.17 12.57
C LEU A 24 5.55 -9.91 11.73
N ASP A 25 5.22 -10.24 10.47
CA ASP A 25 6.20 -10.82 9.55
C ASP A 25 7.43 -9.91 9.39
N LYS A 26 7.21 -8.61 9.29
CA LYS A 26 8.32 -7.63 9.25
C LYS A 26 9.09 -7.57 10.57
N CYS A 27 8.40 -7.68 11.71
CA CYS A 27 9.05 -7.71 13.02
C CYS A 27 10.07 -8.84 13.16
N PHE A 28 9.76 -10.02 12.64
CA PHE A 28 10.68 -11.16 12.66
C PHE A 28 11.90 -10.99 11.76
N LYS A 29 11.87 -10.03 10.85
CA LYS A 29 12.94 -9.73 9.89
C LYS A 29 13.71 -8.46 10.23
N LEU A 30 13.43 -7.83 11.39
CA LEU A 30 14.08 -6.60 11.81
C LEU A 30 15.58 -6.81 12.02
N LYS A 31 16.33 -5.81 11.60
CA LYS A 31 17.76 -5.67 11.88
C LYS A 31 17.97 -4.74 13.06
N GLU A 32 19.18 -4.77 13.61
CA GLU A 32 19.55 -3.85 14.69
C GLU A 32 19.37 -2.38 14.25
N GLY A 33 18.77 -1.59 15.13
CA GLY A 33 18.48 -0.18 14.85
C GLY A 33 17.20 0.08 14.04
N GLU A 34 16.46 -0.98 13.68
CA GLU A 34 15.17 -0.85 13.00
C GLU A 34 14.00 -0.99 13.99
N SER A 35 12.91 -0.31 13.70
CA SER A 35 11.67 -0.35 14.47
C SER A 35 10.46 -0.46 13.57
N ILE A 36 9.42 -1.16 14.01
CA ILE A 36 8.12 -1.24 13.34
C ILE A 36 7.10 -0.41 14.11
N PHE A 37 6.30 0.33 13.37
CA PHE A 37 5.16 1.08 13.89
C PHE A 37 3.89 0.68 13.15
N PHE A 38 2.80 0.53 13.89
CA PHE A 38 1.46 0.33 13.36
C PHE A 38 0.68 1.64 13.47
N GLU A 39 -0.07 1.99 12.41
CA GLU A 39 -0.96 3.16 12.40
C GLU A 39 -0.27 4.49 12.75
N LYS A 40 1.01 4.64 12.46
CA LYS A 40 1.73 5.89 12.72
C LYS A 40 1.56 6.88 11.57
N ASP A 41 2.12 6.55 10.41
CA ASP A 41 2.05 7.39 9.19
C ASP A 41 1.30 6.66 8.06
N GLY A 42 0.74 5.53 8.36
CA GLY A 42 0.03 4.60 7.49
C GLY A 42 -0.12 3.27 8.22
N ASP A 43 -0.47 2.22 7.51
CA ASP A 43 -0.80 0.94 8.14
C ASP A 43 0.39 0.33 8.89
N VAL A 44 1.53 0.21 8.22
CA VAL A 44 2.77 -0.30 8.82
C VAL A 44 3.95 0.53 8.32
N SER A 45 4.79 0.97 9.25
CA SER A 45 6.03 1.67 8.93
C SER A 45 7.22 0.96 9.53
N LEU A 46 8.26 0.72 8.73
CA LEU A 46 9.57 0.31 9.20
C LEU A 46 10.48 1.52 9.20
N VAL A 47 10.99 1.88 10.37
CA VAL A 47 11.93 2.99 10.51
C VAL A 47 13.32 2.41 10.72
N GLY A 48 14.19 2.66 9.75
CA GLY A 48 15.59 2.24 9.78
C GLY A 48 16.49 3.31 10.38
N GLN A 49 17.81 3.14 10.20
CA GLN A 49 18.82 4.07 10.73
C GLN A 49 18.79 5.43 10.01
N ASN A 50 18.27 5.48 8.79
CA ASN A 50 18.10 6.70 8.01
C ASN A 50 16.84 6.63 7.17
N ASP A 51 16.42 7.76 6.59
CA ASP A 51 15.20 7.85 5.81
C ASP A 51 15.23 6.94 4.57
N SER A 52 16.37 6.78 3.91
CA SER A 52 16.50 5.93 2.73
C SER A 52 16.31 4.44 3.01
N SER A 53 16.52 4.00 4.25
CA SER A 53 16.30 2.62 4.69
C SER A 53 14.92 2.40 5.34
N SER A 54 14.15 3.46 5.46
CA SER A 54 12.79 3.40 6.04
C SER A 54 11.76 3.17 4.95
N LEU A 55 10.68 2.49 5.29
CA LEU A 55 9.57 2.24 4.37
C LEU A 55 8.23 2.42 5.06
N GLN A 56 7.24 2.80 4.27
CA GLN A 56 5.84 2.89 4.69
C GLN A 56 5.00 1.99 3.79
N MET A 57 4.13 1.20 4.39
CA MET A 57 3.25 0.27 3.69
C MET A 57 1.80 0.62 3.93
N GLU A 58 1.04 0.72 2.84
CA GLU A 58 -0.42 0.63 2.84
C GLU A 58 -0.81 -0.81 2.51
N ILE A 59 -1.68 -1.40 3.33
CA ILE A 59 -2.02 -2.82 3.23
C ILE A 59 -3.49 -2.97 2.86
N LYS A 60 -3.76 -3.70 1.79
CA LYS A 60 -5.10 -3.94 1.25
C LYS A 60 -5.35 -5.45 1.16
N ASN A 61 -6.41 -5.89 1.83
CA ASN A 61 -6.85 -7.29 1.79
C ASN A 61 -8.20 -7.37 1.06
N TYR A 62 -8.15 -7.65 -0.23
CA TYR A 62 -9.31 -7.71 -1.12
C TYR A 62 -9.19 -8.91 -2.05
N SER A 63 -10.31 -9.41 -2.54
CA SER A 63 -10.35 -10.58 -3.42
C SER A 63 -10.53 -10.26 -4.89
N ASP A 64 -10.97 -9.05 -5.22
CA ASP A 64 -11.12 -8.60 -6.61
C ASP A 64 -9.77 -8.28 -7.25
N SER A 65 -9.75 -8.17 -8.57
CA SER A 65 -8.52 -7.88 -9.31
C SER A 65 -8.11 -6.41 -9.18
N LEU A 66 -6.81 -6.16 -9.05
CA LEU A 66 -6.23 -4.82 -9.10
C LEU A 66 -6.11 -4.40 -10.57
N THR A 67 -6.98 -3.49 -10.99
CA THR A 67 -6.99 -2.88 -12.32
C THR A 67 -6.33 -1.51 -12.29
N ASP A 68 -6.04 -0.94 -13.46
CA ASP A 68 -5.43 0.38 -13.58
C ASP A 68 -6.28 1.51 -12.94
N ASN A 69 -7.60 1.32 -12.88
CA ASN A 69 -8.51 2.28 -12.27
C ASN A 69 -9.00 1.88 -10.89
N HIS A 70 -8.40 0.87 -10.29
CA HIS A 70 -8.86 0.37 -9.00
C HIS A 70 -8.69 1.42 -7.89
N LEU A 71 -9.74 1.58 -7.11
CA LEU A 71 -9.80 2.58 -6.06
C LEU A 71 -8.68 2.45 -5.01
N ASN A 72 -8.27 1.23 -4.68
CA ASN A 72 -7.21 0.99 -3.70
C ASN A 72 -5.88 1.62 -4.13
N PHE A 73 -5.52 1.50 -5.40
CA PHE A 73 -4.31 2.12 -5.94
C PHE A 73 -4.37 3.66 -5.84
N TRP A 74 -5.45 4.25 -6.35
CA TRP A 74 -5.59 5.71 -6.40
C TRP A 74 -5.77 6.36 -5.04
N LYS A 75 -6.50 5.72 -4.12
CA LYS A 75 -6.60 6.19 -2.73
C LYS A 75 -5.26 6.15 -2.02
N THR A 76 -4.46 5.11 -2.25
CA THR A 76 -3.13 5.00 -1.67
C THR A 76 -2.22 6.12 -2.15
N LEU A 77 -2.17 6.37 -3.47
CA LEU A 77 -1.42 7.51 -4.02
C LEU A 77 -1.90 8.84 -3.44
N LYS A 78 -3.21 9.03 -3.37
CA LYS A 78 -3.80 10.24 -2.80
C LYS A 78 -3.38 10.45 -1.34
N ASN A 79 -3.37 9.38 -0.55
CA ASN A 79 -2.94 9.46 0.86
C ASN A 79 -1.47 9.88 0.98
N TRP A 80 -0.61 9.31 0.16
CA TRP A 80 0.82 9.66 0.17
C TRP A 80 1.11 11.08 -0.36
N LEU A 81 0.19 11.67 -1.10
CA LEU A 81 0.32 13.04 -1.62
C LEU A 81 -0.34 14.10 -0.72
N GLN A 82 -0.92 13.69 0.41
CA GLN A 82 -1.48 14.66 1.35
C GLN A 82 -0.38 15.50 2.00
N PRO A 83 -0.64 16.79 2.27
CA PRO A 83 0.36 17.67 2.90
C PRO A 83 0.86 17.19 4.25
N GLU A 84 0.03 16.47 4.99
CA GLU A 84 0.34 15.94 6.31
C GLU A 84 1.29 14.75 6.28
N PHE A 85 1.39 14.08 5.14
CA PHE A 85 2.28 12.94 4.96
C PHE A 85 3.66 13.40 4.47
N ASN A 86 4.69 13.19 5.28
CA ASN A 86 6.05 13.53 4.89
C ASN A 86 6.71 12.35 4.18
N GLN A 87 6.54 12.28 2.87
CA GLN A 87 7.11 11.23 2.02
C GLN A 87 8.65 11.21 2.02
N ALA A 88 9.30 12.32 2.33
CA ALA A 88 10.76 12.41 2.38
C ALA A 88 11.38 11.60 3.52
N LYS A 89 10.59 11.21 4.53
CA LYS A 89 11.04 10.35 5.62
C LYS A 89 11.20 8.88 5.23
N TYR A 90 10.78 8.50 4.04
CA TYR A 90 10.76 7.11 3.60
C TYR A 90 11.50 6.95 2.28
N GLY A 91 12.36 5.94 2.23
CA GLY A 91 13.01 5.54 0.98
C GLY A 91 12.07 4.77 0.06
N TYR A 92 11.08 4.11 0.64
CA TYR A 92 10.10 3.30 -0.09
C TYR A 92 8.68 3.51 0.42
N LEU A 93 7.76 3.67 -0.51
CA LEU A 93 6.32 3.65 -0.29
C LEU A 93 5.76 2.41 -0.98
N ILE A 94 5.11 1.53 -0.24
CA ILE A 94 4.71 0.21 -0.73
C ILE A 94 3.20 0.05 -0.58
N LEU A 95 2.53 -0.25 -1.69
CA LEU A 95 1.17 -0.78 -1.66
C LEU A 95 1.27 -2.30 -1.63
N HIS A 96 0.99 -2.88 -0.47
CA HIS A 96 0.91 -4.32 -0.28
C HIS A 96 -0.55 -4.76 -0.40
N THR A 97 -0.85 -5.55 -1.41
CA THR A 97 -2.22 -6.01 -1.66
C THR A 97 -2.27 -7.51 -1.90
N THR A 98 -3.34 -8.14 -1.44
CA THR A 98 -3.64 -9.55 -1.74
C THR A 98 -4.28 -9.73 -3.11
N GLN A 99 -4.61 -8.63 -3.80
CA GLN A 99 -5.31 -8.66 -5.08
C GLN A 99 -4.40 -9.18 -6.20
N PRO A 100 -4.88 -10.09 -7.05
CA PRO A 100 -4.19 -10.40 -8.30
C PRO A 100 -4.31 -9.21 -9.25
N PHE A 101 -3.35 -9.05 -10.15
CA PHE A 101 -3.48 -8.05 -11.21
C PHE A 101 -4.57 -8.46 -12.21
N GLY A 102 -5.39 -7.50 -12.63
CA GLY A 102 -6.33 -7.71 -13.73
C GLY A 102 -5.62 -8.08 -15.03
N VAL A 103 -6.30 -8.79 -15.90
CA VAL A 103 -5.73 -9.30 -17.16
C VAL A 103 -5.12 -8.18 -18.02
N SER A 104 -5.80 -7.04 -18.09
CA SER A 104 -5.38 -5.87 -18.85
C SER A 104 -4.67 -4.81 -18.00
N SER A 105 -4.39 -5.09 -16.73
CA SER A 105 -3.74 -4.12 -15.85
C SER A 105 -2.29 -3.88 -16.26
N THR A 106 -1.94 -2.63 -16.51
CA THR A 106 -0.57 -2.21 -16.79
C THR A 106 0.27 -2.09 -15.52
N LEU A 107 -0.38 -1.99 -14.35
CA LEU A 107 0.28 -1.93 -13.04
C LEU A 107 1.09 -3.20 -12.70
N LYS A 108 0.79 -4.33 -13.36
CA LYS A 108 1.52 -5.59 -13.15
C LYS A 108 3.03 -5.47 -13.42
N ASN A 109 3.44 -4.49 -14.20
CA ASN A 109 4.85 -4.27 -14.54
C ASN A 109 5.54 -3.25 -13.61
N TRP A 110 4.82 -2.72 -12.63
CA TRP A 110 5.29 -1.62 -11.76
C TRP A 110 6.66 -1.87 -11.15
N ASN A 111 6.92 -3.09 -10.67
CA ASN A 111 8.16 -3.42 -9.99
C ASN A 111 9.34 -3.69 -10.93
N THR A 112 9.10 -3.74 -12.23
CA THR A 112 10.13 -4.05 -13.24
C THR A 112 10.53 -2.84 -14.07
N ILE A 113 9.85 -1.71 -13.90
CA ILE A 113 10.10 -0.47 -14.64
C ILE A 113 10.72 0.60 -13.72
N ASP A 114 11.44 1.54 -14.33
CA ASP A 114 12.09 2.62 -13.59
C ASP A 114 11.11 3.76 -13.22
N ILE A 115 11.62 4.76 -12.52
CA ILE A 115 10.80 5.88 -12.00
C ILE A 115 10.17 6.69 -13.14
N GLU A 116 10.91 6.95 -14.22
CA GLU A 116 10.39 7.71 -15.36
C GLU A 116 9.28 6.94 -16.09
N GLU A 117 9.49 5.65 -16.26
CA GLU A 117 8.49 4.75 -16.86
C GLU A 117 7.24 4.66 -15.99
N ARG A 118 7.37 4.62 -14.66
CA ARG A 118 6.23 4.64 -13.73
C ARG A 118 5.44 5.94 -13.86
N LEU A 119 6.10 7.08 -13.92
CA LEU A 119 5.45 8.37 -14.08
C LEU A 119 4.69 8.43 -15.41
N GLU A 120 5.29 7.96 -16.49
CA GLU A 120 4.64 7.91 -17.80
C GLU A 120 3.43 6.96 -17.80
N LEU A 121 3.54 5.83 -17.11
CA LEU A 121 2.44 4.88 -16.94
C LEU A 121 1.24 5.53 -16.25
N ILE A 122 1.48 6.26 -15.14
CA ILE A 122 0.44 6.99 -14.42
C ILE A 122 -0.22 8.03 -15.34
N ARG A 123 0.57 8.79 -16.09
CA ARG A 123 0.05 9.78 -17.06
C ARG A 123 -0.85 9.14 -18.11
N LYS A 124 -0.44 8.00 -18.64
CA LYS A 124 -1.24 7.25 -19.62
C LYS A 124 -2.58 6.77 -19.05
N ILE A 125 -2.58 6.27 -17.82
CA ILE A 125 -3.82 5.84 -17.14
C ILE A 125 -4.74 7.06 -16.95
N CYS A 126 -4.21 8.17 -16.46
CA CYS A 126 -4.99 9.39 -16.24
C CYS A 126 -5.58 9.95 -17.54
N SER A 127 -4.87 9.86 -18.66
CA SER A 127 -5.33 10.39 -19.95
C SER A 127 -6.48 9.61 -20.58
N LYS A 128 -6.69 8.37 -20.14
CA LYS A 128 -7.79 7.50 -20.63
C LYS A 128 -9.11 7.71 -19.90
N ASN A 129 -9.13 8.52 -18.85
CA ASN A 129 -10.31 8.74 -17.99
C ASN A 129 -10.92 10.12 -18.17
#